data_3895cb7f9b8c0981afb06bc28b788688
#
_entry.id   3895cb7f9b8c0981afb06bc28b788688
#
_cell.length_a   1.000
_cell.length_b   1.000
_cell.length_c   1.000
_cell.angle_alpha   90.00
_cell.angle_beta   90.00
_cell.angle_gamma   90.00
#
_symmetry.space_group_name_H-M   'P 1'
#
loop_
_entity.id
_entity.type
_entity.pdbx_description
1 polymer ?
#
loop_
_entity_poly.entity_id
_entity_poly.type
_entity_poly.pdbx_seq_one_letter_code
_entity_poly.pdbx_strand_id
1 'polypeptide(L)'
;MKKQMLLLISAFLTLMCAKANDGNVPLIVNDSFWKTTAGNYIYSQGGGIFRFPDAQGVEHYYWYGAKYQEAVDYCPKALAGSKSNVTHFLSVTCYRSDDLVNWTFVNDVLTPSSAGWAYWVGRLGVVYIPEAKKYALLTQFNDNVLVATCNTPTGNFQRHNQIDMTNMIGTPNTGDMTVFTDPDTGKSYLCYSYGKGRSRIYLSEIGVCADGKIGLKDCHQIYKGAGREGDCMFKYQGKYYVCASDLYGWNASNVYYLEASSIYGPYTPTNHMQVMPGSADDYGHVTQTGFFYTVRGTKQETVIYCGDRWAGFAGNGNGYNQWCPISFVDGKPYFNSLSQWHLNAETGEWSVGKNNNYVKNFSFDADRVNIPSGKKPSQAFLRGWTTEVKRGNKVAIGDGNSPVLNANNSSADRATVMGNKCLNISDKADFQRTVYQKISSTTHVPLADGTYTLTAYAKMGKSFNEMYMYATSGGKTFKTDMNIADGHWHLYTIEGVVVSDGQVEVGFYADGQANNWCHIDDVALVKDSVDNNGTGSCDTDAISVARIQADGRKSTQCFNLAGKRIEQPSRGIYLVRTVSADGKVACNKKILKP
;
A
#
# COMPACT_ATOMS: atom_id res chain seq x y z
N MET A 1 54.22 -52.67 22.70
CA MET A 1 52.90 -52.84 22.04
C MET A 1 51.97 -51.77 22.54
N LYS A 2 51.87 -50.67 21.84
CA LYS A 2 50.96 -49.56 22.14
C LYS A 2 49.82 -49.57 21.11
N LYS A 3 48.62 -49.87 21.54
CA LYS A 3 47.41 -49.74 20.73
C LYS A 3 47.01 -48.26 20.73
N GLN A 4 47.05 -47.63 19.59
CA GLN A 4 46.43 -46.33 19.34
C GLN A 4 44.94 -46.52 19.08
N MET A 5 44.13 -45.90 19.90
CA MET A 5 42.70 -45.87 19.77
C MET A 5 42.35 -44.64 18.94
N LEU A 6 41.91 -44.84 17.68
CA LEU A 6 41.43 -43.78 16.81
C LEU A 6 40.01 -43.44 17.24
N LEU A 7 39.79 -42.23 17.77
CA LEU A 7 38.47 -41.64 17.96
C LEU A 7 37.98 -41.10 16.63
N LEU A 8 37.01 -41.72 16.02
CA LEU A 8 36.24 -41.16 14.92
C LEU A 8 35.22 -40.19 15.51
N ILE A 9 35.49 -38.90 15.37
CA ILE A 9 34.49 -37.84 15.56
C ILE A 9 33.66 -37.79 14.24
N SER A 10 32.50 -38.39 14.28
CA SER A 10 31.47 -38.25 13.25
C SER A 10 30.83 -36.87 13.39
N ALA A 11 31.32 -35.91 12.64
CA ALA A 11 30.64 -34.65 12.45
C ALA A 11 29.41 -34.90 11.57
N PHE A 12 28.24 -34.96 12.19
CA PHE A 12 26.97 -34.83 11.46
C PHE A 12 26.87 -33.40 10.92
N LEU A 13 27.39 -33.18 9.72
CA LEU A 13 26.99 -32.06 8.89
C LEU A 13 25.55 -32.37 8.42
N THR A 14 24.57 -31.86 9.12
CA THR A 14 23.23 -31.70 8.55
C THR A 14 23.34 -30.64 7.45
N LEU A 15 23.59 -31.09 6.22
CA LEU A 15 23.29 -30.32 5.03
C LEU A 15 21.77 -30.10 5.04
N MET A 16 21.32 -28.95 5.53
CA MET A 16 20.03 -28.42 5.14
C MET A 16 20.16 -28.08 3.64
N CYS A 17 19.82 -29.02 2.80
CA CYS A 17 19.42 -28.72 1.44
C CYS A 17 18.24 -27.77 1.54
N ALA A 18 18.50 -26.47 1.42
CA ALA A 18 17.50 -25.52 1.00
C ALA A 18 16.99 -26.05 -0.36
N LYS A 19 15.85 -26.69 -0.36
CA LYS A 19 15.07 -26.88 -1.58
C LYS A 19 14.78 -25.47 -2.06
N ALA A 20 15.44 -25.06 -3.13
CA ALA A 20 14.97 -23.96 -3.96
C ALA A 20 13.57 -24.35 -4.44
N ASN A 21 12.57 -23.84 -3.76
CA ASN A 21 11.19 -23.92 -4.19
C ASN A 21 11.02 -22.82 -5.23
N ASP A 22 11.29 -23.11 -6.50
CA ASP A 22 11.07 -22.22 -7.66
C ASP A 22 9.58 -21.91 -7.92
N GLY A 23 8.72 -22.03 -6.94
CA GLY A 23 7.27 -21.89 -7.10
C GLY A 23 6.55 -20.95 -6.17
N ASN A 24 7.19 -20.34 -5.13
CA ASN A 24 6.41 -19.59 -4.15
C ASN A 24 7.22 -18.45 -3.49
N VAL A 25 7.73 -17.51 -4.28
CA VAL A 25 8.25 -16.24 -3.71
C VAL A 25 7.05 -15.50 -3.14
N PRO A 26 7.07 -15.09 -1.86
CA PRO A 26 5.95 -14.41 -1.21
C PRO A 26 5.48 -13.18 -1.98
N LEU A 27 4.17 -12.95 -2.04
CA LEU A 27 3.50 -11.92 -2.83
C LEU A 27 2.87 -10.87 -1.92
N ILE A 28 3.29 -9.61 -2.06
CA ILE A 28 2.62 -8.45 -1.47
C ILE A 28 1.50 -8.02 -2.41
N VAL A 29 0.28 -7.93 -1.89
CA VAL A 29 -0.92 -7.50 -2.62
C VAL A 29 -1.43 -6.22 -1.96
N ASN A 30 -1.22 -5.10 -2.62
CA ASN A 30 -1.75 -3.80 -2.22
C ASN A 30 -3.26 -3.69 -2.51
N ASP A 31 -3.86 -2.58 -2.17
CA ASP A 31 -5.28 -2.27 -2.39
C ASP A 31 -6.24 -3.28 -1.73
N SER A 32 -5.82 -3.86 -0.61
CA SER A 32 -6.59 -4.84 0.15
C SER A 32 -6.32 -4.74 1.65
N PHE A 33 -7.29 -5.15 2.48
CA PHE A 33 -7.05 -5.35 3.90
C PHE A 33 -6.28 -6.66 4.11
N TRP A 34 -5.04 -6.55 4.56
CA TRP A 34 -4.19 -7.71 4.76
C TRP A 34 -4.67 -8.57 5.92
N LYS A 35 -4.38 -9.87 5.79
CA LYS A 35 -4.73 -10.87 6.80
C LYS A 35 -3.49 -11.61 7.27
N THR A 36 -3.56 -12.03 8.52
CA THR A 36 -2.58 -12.96 9.11
C THR A 36 -2.67 -14.33 8.42
N THR A 37 -1.68 -15.18 8.65
CA THR A 37 -1.68 -16.59 8.22
C THR A 37 -2.88 -17.37 8.76
N ALA A 38 -3.48 -16.92 9.86
CA ALA A 38 -4.72 -17.48 10.42
C ALA A 38 -6.02 -16.90 9.81
N GLY A 39 -5.92 -15.99 8.82
CA GLY A 39 -7.07 -15.38 8.13
C GLY A 39 -7.72 -14.19 8.84
N ASN A 40 -7.18 -13.72 9.97
CA ASN A 40 -7.66 -12.54 10.68
C ASN A 40 -7.10 -11.26 10.07
N TYR A 41 -7.86 -10.16 10.09
CA TYR A 41 -7.37 -8.87 9.62
C TYR A 41 -6.16 -8.37 10.43
N ILE A 42 -5.23 -7.70 9.74
CA ILE A 42 -4.09 -7.02 10.34
C ILE A 42 -4.51 -5.57 10.66
N TYR A 43 -4.33 -5.19 11.91
CA TYR A 43 -4.53 -3.82 12.39
C TYR A 43 -3.18 -3.28 12.85
N SER A 44 -2.50 -2.51 11.99
CA SER A 44 -1.15 -2.01 12.28
C SER A 44 -0.92 -0.68 11.57
N GLN A 45 -1.62 0.35 12.02
CA GLN A 45 -1.55 1.70 11.44
C GLN A 45 -0.53 2.57 12.18
N GLY A 46 0.16 3.42 11.43
CA GLY A 46 1.09 4.40 11.98
C GLY A 46 2.30 3.83 12.70
N GLY A 47 2.58 2.56 12.50
CA GLY A 47 3.64 1.83 13.19
C GLY A 47 4.92 1.68 12.39
N GLY A 48 5.64 0.57 12.65
CA GLY A 48 6.89 0.25 11.98
C GLY A 48 7.27 -1.21 12.11
N ILE A 49 8.22 -1.63 11.26
CA ILE A 49 8.83 -2.96 11.28
C ILE A 49 10.21 -2.87 11.90
N PHE A 50 10.49 -3.78 12.82
CA PHE A 50 11.77 -3.88 13.52
C PHE A 50 12.23 -5.33 13.57
N ARG A 51 13.53 -5.56 13.63
CA ARG A 51 14.10 -6.89 13.67
C ARG A 51 14.71 -7.12 15.05
N PHE A 52 14.26 -8.19 15.71
CA PHE A 52 14.72 -8.56 17.06
C PHE A 52 14.84 -10.06 17.18
N PRO A 53 15.76 -10.54 18.05
CA PRO A 53 15.83 -11.96 18.40
C PRO A 53 14.66 -12.36 19.30
N ASP A 54 14.22 -13.59 19.13
CA ASP A 54 13.33 -14.27 20.09
C ASP A 54 14.11 -14.79 21.34
N ALA A 55 13.44 -15.51 22.21
CA ALA A 55 14.06 -16.08 23.42
C ALA A 55 15.14 -17.13 23.12
N GLN A 56 15.18 -17.69 21.92
CA GLN A 56 16.17 -18.64 21.42
C GLN A 56 17.31 -17.96 20.65
N GLY A 57 17.25 -16.63 20.50
CA GLY A 57 18.23 -15.85 19.73
C GLY A 57 18.01 -15.86 18.23
N VAL A 58 16.84 -16.33 17.75
CA VAL A 58 16.49 -16.32 16.33
C VAL A 58 15.87 -14.98 15.97
N GLU A 59 16.43 -14.35 14.95
CA GLU A 59 15.98 -13.04 14.45
C GLU A 59 14.68 -13.16 13.64
N HIS A 60 13.69 -12.32 13.99
CA HIS A 60 12.41 -12.21 13.31
C HIS A 60 12.07 -10.75 12.99
N TYR A 61 11.20 -10.55 12.03
CA TYR A 61 10.57 -9.25 11.79
C TYR A 61 9.34 -9.11 12.69
N TYR A 62 9.26 -7.98 13.37
CA TYR A 62 8.11 -7.61 14.21
C TYR A 62 7.50 -6.32 13.69
N TRP A 63 6.21 -6.34 13.40
CA TRP A 63 5.44 -5.21 12.96
C TRP A 63 4.51 -4.75 14.07
N TYR A 64 4.72 -3.51 14.51
CA TYR A 64 3.89 -2.89 15.55
C TYR A 64 3.08 -1.77 14.94
N GLY A 65 1.83 -1.57 15.42
CA GLY A 65 0.98 -0.47 15.02
C GLY A 65 -0.26 -0.34 15.89
N ALA A 66 -0.93 0.79 15.75
CA ALA A 66 -2.14 1.07 16.52
C ALA A 66 -3.35 0.30 15.98
N LYS A 67 -4.18 -0.19 16.91
CA LYS A 67 -5.46 -0.83 16.65
C LYS A 67 -6.57 -0.03 17.31
N TYR A 68 -7.60 0.27 16.53
CA TYR A 68 -8.78 1.02 16.95
C TYR A 68 -10.05 0.21 16.75
N GLN A 69 -11.07 0.43 17.58
CA GLN A 69 -12.35 -0.26 17.47
C GLN A 69 -13.00 -0.03 16.10
N GLU A 70 -12.90 1.19 15.59
CA GLU A 70 -13.45 1.58 14.29
C GLU A 70 -12.84 0.80 13.12
N ALA A 71 -11.54 0.45 13.20
CA ALA A 71 -10.91 -0.42 12.22
C ALA A 71 -11.47 -1.85 12.28
N VAL A 72 -11.72 -2.35 13.48
CA VAL A 72 -12.34 -3.67 13.70
C VAL A 72 -13.75 -3.70 13.12
N ASP A 73 -14.52 -2.63 13.30
CA ASP A 73 -15.89 -2.52 12.79
C ASP A 73 -15.94 -2.31 11.28
N TYR A 74 -14.91 -1.65 10.72
CA TYR A 74 -14.86 -1.29 9.30
C TYR A 74 -14.36 -2.42 8.40
N CYS A 75 -13.22 -3.06 8.75
CA CYS A 75 -12.56 -4.03 7.87
C CYS A 75 -13.47 -5.17 7.38
N PRO A 76 -14.38 -5.75 8.20
CA PRO A 76 -15.29 -6.78 7.71
C PRO A 76 -16.29 -6.29 6.67
N LYS A 77 -16.62 -5.00 6.66
CA LYS A 77 -17.61 -4.39 5.76
C LYS A 77 -16.97 -3.82 4.52
N ALA A 78 -15.80 -3.16 4.67
CA ALA A 78 -14.97 -2.55 3.62
C ALA A 78 -15.76 -1.74 2.58
N LEU A 79 -16.82 -1.01 3.03
CA LEU A 79 -17.71 -0.26 2.14
C LEU A 79 -17.41 1.23 2.20
N ALA A 80 -17.38 1.89 1.04
CA ALA A 80 -17.31 3.34 0.96
C ALA A 80 -18.42 3.98 1.80
N GLY A 81 -18.08 5.05 2.53
CA GLY A 81 -19.03 5.73 3.42
C GLY A 81 -19.15 5.14 4.83
N SER A 82 -18.59 3.98 5.11
CA SER A 82 -18.63 3.36 6.44
C SER A 82 -17.57 3.90 7.40
N LYS A 83 -17.00 5.07 7.14
CA LYS A 83 -15.98 5.69 7.97
C LYS A 83 -16.52 6.20 9.29
N SER A 84 -15.69 6.17 10.33
CA SER A 84 -15.93 6.81 11.62
C SER A 84 -15.07 8.06 11.78
N ASN A 85 -15.59 9.06 12.47
CA ASN A 85 -14.83 10.24 12.88
C ASN A 85 -14.41 10.16 14.36
N VAL A 86 -14.75 9.10 15.04
CA VAL A 86 -14.41 8.84 16.45
C VAL A 86 -13.31 7.79 16.47
N THR A 87 -12.37 7.93 17.38
CA THR A 87 -11.26 6.99 17.53
C THR A 87 -11.26 6.40 18.94
N HIS A 88 -11.42 5.06 19.03
CA HIS A 88 -11.33 4.33 20.28
C HIS A 88 -10.12 3.41 20.24
N PHE A 89 -9.02 3.88 20.84
CA PHE A 89 -7.79 3.11 20.93
C PHE A 89 -8.02 1.82 21.73
N LEU A 90 -7.69 0.68 21.16
CA LEU A 90 -7.75 -0.63 21.79
C LEU A 90 -6.37 -1.09 22.27
N SER A 91 -5.38 -1.05 21.39
CA SER A 91 -4.03 -1.57 21.70
C SER A 91 -3.00 -1.11 20.66
N VAL A 92 -1.73 -1.31 20.98
CA VAL A 92 -0.68 -1.51 19.98
C VAL A 92 -0.54 -3.00 19.76
N THR A 93 -0.71 -3.44 18.53
CA THR A 93 -0.55 -4.84 18.11
C THR A 93 0.91 -5.17 17.82
N CYS A 94 1.26 -6.43 17.91
CA CYS A 94 2.53 -6.99 17.45
C CYS A 94 2.27 -8.19 16.56
N TYR A 95 2.79 -8.16 15.34
CA TYR A 95 2.80 -9.28 14.41
C TYR A 95 4.24 -9.72 14.15
N ARG A 96 4.45 -11.02 13.88
CA ARG A 96 5.75 -11.60 13.55
C ARG A 96 5.74 -12.18 12.14
N SER A 97 6.84 -12.02 11.42
CA SER A 97 7.09 -12.64 10.13
C SER A 97 8.56 -13.03 9.98
N ASP A 98 8.83 -14.01 9.11
CA ASP A 98 10.19 -14.39 8.69
C ASP A 98 10.48 -13.95 7.25
N ASP A 99 9.45 -13.46 6.52
CA ASP A 99 9.56 -13.14 5.09
C ASP A 99 8.97 -11.76 4.72
N LEU A 100 8.50 -10.97 5.71
CA LEU A 100 7.87 -9.65 5.52
C LEU A 100 6.52 -9.66 4.77
N VAL A 101 6.00 -10.84 4.46
CA VAL A 101 4.74 -11.00 3.72
C VAL A 101 3.72 -11.81 4.52
N ASN A 102 4.16 -12.92 5.09
CA ASN A 102 3.31 -13.80 5.88
C ASN A 102 3.41 -13.43 7.37
N TRP A 103 2.35 -12.83 7.91
CA TRP A 103 2.32 -12.29 9.26
C TRP A 103 1.48 -13.15 10.21
N THR A 104 1.98 -13.38 11.41
CA THR A 104 1.28 -14.05 12.49
C THR A 104 1.06 -13.06 13.64
N PHE A 105 -0.17 -12.95 14.13
CA PHE A 105 -0.46 -12.14 15.33
C PHE A 105 0.23 -12.77 16.55
N VAL A 106 0.89 -11.95 17.35
CA VAL A 106 1.61 -12.37 18.54
C VAL A 106 0.93 -11.87 19.79
N ASN A 107 0.69 -10.56 19.92
CA ASN A 107 0.18 -9.95 21.15
C ASN A 107 -0.37 -8.55 20.91
N ASP A 108 -1.28 -8.10 21.77
CA ASP A 108 -1.61 -6.70 22.02
C ASP A 108 -0.62 -6.16 23.07
N VAL A 109 0.50 -5.57 22.64
CA VAL A 109 1.67 -5.28 23.48
C VAL A 109 1.53 -4.02 24.35
N LEU A 110 0.63 -3.11 24.02
CA LEU A 110 0.31 -1.92 24.82
C LEU A 110 -1.19 -1.70 24.79
N THR A 111 -1.79 -1.57 25.97
CA THR A 111 -3.24 -1.33 26.14
C THR A 111 -3.48 0.04 26.78
N PRO A 112 -4.71 0.60 26.78
CA PRO A 112 -5.01 1.85 27.47
C PRO A 112 -4.56 1.85 28.93
N SER A 113 -4.77 0.78 29.66
CA SER A 113 -4.39 0.67 31.07
C SER A 113 -2.88 0.63 31.29
N SER A 114 -2.13 -0.15 30.48
CA SER A 114 -0.68 -0.24 30.60
C SER A 114 0.04 1.03 30.10
N ALA A 115 -0.60 1.82 29.23
CA ALA A 115 -0.13 3.14 28.79
C ALA A 115 -0.42 4.25 29.80
N GLY A 116 -1.29 4.05 30.79
CA GLY A 116 -1.78 5.07 31.71
C GLY A 116 -2.97 5.85 31.16
N TRP A 117 -3.98 5.12 30.66
CA TRP A 117 -5.25 5.65 30.14
C TRP A 117 -5.11 6.45 28.85
N ALA A 118 -4.56 5.83 27.83
CA ALA A 118 -4.55 6.37 26.48
C ALA A 118 -5.97 6.42 25.89
N TYR A 119 -6.37 7.58 25.40
CA TYR A 119 -7.52 7.72 24.52
C TYR A 119 -7.11 7.80 23.05
N TRP A 120 -5.87 8.21 22.79
CA TRP A 120 -5.29 8.27 21.47
C TRP A 120 -3.80 7.90 21.47
N VAL A 121 -3.42 7.06 20.53
CA VAL A 121 -2.04 6.68 20.24
C VAL A 121 -1.82 6.88 18.74
N GLY A 122 -0.84 7.70 18.39
CA GLY A 122 -0.50 7.97 17.00
C GLY A 122 0.64 7.09 16.49
N ARG A 123 1.58 7.72 15.77
CA ARG A 123 2.74 7.01 15.22
C ARG A 123 3.65 6.49 16.33
N LEU A 124 4.28 5.34 16.07
CA LEU A 124 5.04 4.63 17.09
C LEU A 124 6.22 3.82 16.48
N GLY A 125 7.12 3.41 17.35
CA GLY A 125 8.18 2.48 17.00
C GLY A 125 8.77 1.82 18.25
N VAL A 126 9.51 0.73 18.05
CA VAL A 126 10.12 -0.07 19.11
C VAL A 126 11.62 -0.18 18.89
N VAL A 127 12.40 -0.03 19.96
CA VAL A 127 13.87 -0.17 19.94
C VAL A 127 14.33 -1.05 21.10
N TYR A 128 15.47 -1.67 20.96
CA TYR A 128 16.20 -2.28 22.07
C TYR A 128 17.20 -1.27 22.63
N ILE A 129 17.21 -1.08 23.94
CA ILE A 129 18.14 -0.19 24.67
C ILE A 129 19.14 -1.04 25.43
N PRO A 130 20.38 -1.21 24.92
CA PRO A 130 21.36 -2.13 25.50
C PRO A 130 21.72 -1.78 26.95
N GLU A 131 21.87 -0.49 27.29
CA GLU A 131 22.24 0.00 28.62
C GLU A 131 21.20 -0.38 29.66
N ALA A 132 19.92 -0.36 29.30
CA ALA A 132 18.81 -0.74 30.16
C ALA A 132 18.43 -2.22 30.05
N LYS A 133 18.95 -2.94 29.05
CA LYS A 133 18.53 -4.32 28.68
C LYS A 133 17.03 -4.45 28.53
N LYS A 134 16.40 -3.46 27.86
CA LYS A 134 14.95 -3.40 27.68
C LYS A 134 14.59 -3.00 26.25
N TYR A 135 13.43 -3.48 25.82
CA TYR A 135 12.74 -2.92 24.67
C TYR A 135 11.95 -1.70 25.09
N ALA A 136 12.01 -0.63 24.31
CA ALA A 136 11.28 0.60 24.54
C ALA A 136 10.38 0.89 23.33
N LEU A 137 9.09 1.08 23.57
CA LEU A 137 8.10 1.54 22.62
C LEU A 137 7.91 3.03 22.84
N LEU A 138 8.17 3.83 21.81
CA LEU A 138 7.91 5.26 21.79
C LEU A 138 6.71 5.54 20.89
N THR A 139 5.77 6.38 21.37
CA THR A 139 4.58 6.71 20.60
C THR A 139 4.09 8.14 20.89
N GLN A 140 3.45 8.75 19.88
CA GLN A 140 2.57 9.89 20.13
C GLN A 140 1.45 9.44 21.08
N PHE A 141 1.30 10.15 22.17
CA PHE A 141 0.40 9.76 23.23
C PHE A 141 -0.33 10.99 23.75
N ASN A 142 -1.62 11.09 23.46
CA ASN A 142 -2.39 12.27 23.81
C ASN A 142 -1.63 13.54 23.37
N ASP A 143 -1.09 14.31 24.32
CA ASP A 143 -0.37 15.57 24.03
C ASP A 143 1.16 15.47 24.20
N ASN A 144 1.73 14.27 24.41
CA ASN A 144 3.15 14.06 24.70
C ASN A 144 3.72 12.87 23.94
N VAL A 145 4.98 12.52 24.23
CA VAL A 145 5.61 11.26 23.78
C VAL A 145 5.66 10.29 24.95
N LEU A 146 4.99 9.15 24.81
CA LEU A 146 5.08 8.06 25.78
C LEU A 146 6.28 7.17 25.46
N VAL A 147 7.01 6.78 26.52
CA VAL A 147 7.96 5.67 26.50
C VAL A 147 7.41 4.55 27.38
N ALA A 148 7.13 3.41 26.79
CA ALA A 148 6.75 2.20 27.51
C ALA A 148 7.83 1.13 27.34
N THR A 149 8.08 0.29 28.34
CA THR A 149 9.18 -0.69 28.30
C THR A 149 8.72 -2.11 28.58
N CYS A 150 9.46 -3.08 28.02
CA CYS A 150 9.30 -4.50 28.29
C CYS A 150 10.66 -5.23 28.24
N ASN A 151 10.73 -6.43 28.80
CA ASN A 151 11.95 -7.26 28.76
C ASN A 151 12.06 -8.08 27.47
N THR A 152 10.97 -8.22 26.72
CA THR A 152 10.92 -8.95 25.44
C THR A 152 10.24 -8.11 24.38
N PRO A 153 10.52 -8.32 23.09
CA PRO A 153 9.90 -7.54 22.01
C PRO A 153 8.38 -7.77 21.90
N THR A 154 7.89 -8.90 22.39
CA THR A 154 6.50 -9.34 22.25
C THR A 154 5.69 -9.30 23.56
N GLY A 155 6.31 -8.83 24.64
CA GLY A 155 5.66 -8.79 25.95
C GLY A 155 4.73 -7.57 26.14
N ASN A 156 4.15 -7.49 27.33
CA ASN A 156 3.25 -6.37 27.68
C ASN A 156 4.08 -5.17 28.12
N PHE A 157 4.21 -4.19 27.28
CA PHE A 157 4.89 -2.94 27.57
C PHE A 157 4.14 -2.16 28.66
N GLN A 158 4.90 -1.63 29.59
CA GLN A 158 4.39 -0.81 30.70
C GLN A 158 4.92 0.62 30.60
N ARG A 159 4.10 1.58 30.91
CA ARG A 159 4.52 3.00 30.98
C ARG A 159 5.80 3.12 31.81
N HIS A 160 6.81 3.73 31.24
CA HIS A 160 8.10 3.98 31.86
C HIS A 160 8.34 5.47 32.05
N ASN A 161 8.11 6.27 30.99
CA ASN A 161 8.35 7.70 30.98
C ASN A 161 7.33 8.39 30.06
N GLN A 162 7.10 9.67 30.30
CA GLN A 162 6.32 10.53 29.40
C GLN A 162 7.12 11.83 29.24
N ILE A 163 7.42 12.17 27.99
CA ILE A 163 8.30 13.28 27.64
C ILE A 163 7.44 14.45 27.19
N ASP A 164 7.51 15.54 27.93
CA ASP A 164 7.06 16.85 27.49
C ASP A 164 8.18 17.49 26.66
N MET A 165 7.92 17.72 25.38
CA MET A 165 8.89 18.21 24.42
C MET A 165 9.15 19.72 24.52
N THR A 166 8.47 20.45 25.42
CA THR A 166 8.53 21.92 25.54
C THR A 166 9.96 22.42 25.69
N ASN A 167 10.77 21.77 26.51
CA ASN A 167 12.16 22.18 26.74
C ASN A 167 13.07 21.92 25.53
N MET A 168 12.71 20.99 24.65
CA MET A 168 13.50 20.62 23.47
C MET A 168 13.09 21.44 22.24
N ILE A 169 11.79 21.58 21.99
CA ILE A 169 11.27 22.18 20.76
C ILE A 169 10.23 23.28 20.97
N GLY A 170 9.91 23.65 22.22
CA GLY A 170 9.00 24.75 22.52
C GLY A 170 7.51 24.40 22.47
N THR A 171 7.16 23.11 22.32
CA THR A 171 5.79 22.58 22.41
C THR A 171 5.79 21.24 23.13
N PRO A 172 4.71 20.87 23.87
CA PRO A 172 4.70 19.64 24.66
C PRO A 172 4.69 18.36 23.82
N ASN A 173 4.21 18.41 22.58
CA ASN A 173 4.09 17.28 21.66
C ASN A 173 4.98 17.43 20.42
N THR A 174 5.20 16.32 19.76
CA THR A 174 5.73 16.26 18.39
C THR A 174 4.58 16.44 17.38
N GLY A 175 4.92 16.72 16.12
CA GLY A 175 4.10 16.27 14.99
C GLY A 175 4.24 14.76 14.80
N ASP A 176 4.08 14.27 13.57
CA ASP A 176 4.32 12.86 13.29
C ASP A 176 5.75 12.47 13.62
N MET A 177 5.94 11.20 13.95
CA MET A 177 7.23 10.66 14.36
C MET A 177 7.38 9.20 13.94
N THR A 178 8.63 8.77 13.76
CA THR A 178 9.00 7.37 13.61
C THR A 178 10.32 7.09 14.32
N VAL A 179 10.57 5.82 14.58
CA VAL A 179 11.82 5.36 15.16
C VAL A 179 12.68 4.73 14.08
N PHE A 180 13.95 5.10 14.06
CA PHE A 180 14.96 4.55 13.17
C PHE A 180 16.15 4.02 13.98
N THR A 181 16.56 2.78 13.73
CA THR A 181 17.80 2.22 14.28
C THR A 181 18.86 2.20 13.17
N ASP A 182 19.97 2.89 13.39
CA ASP A 182 21.09 2.86 12.45
C ASP A 182 21.77 1.49 12.51
N PRO A 183 21.73 0.74 11.43
CA PRO A 183 22.22 -0.64 11.41
C PRO A 183 23.77 -0.75 11.54
N ASP A 184 24.49 0.33 11.29
CA ASP A 184 25.97 0.30 11.37
C ASP A 184 26.46 0.60 12.79
N THR A 185 25.71 1.40 13.56
CA THR A 185 26.09 1.80 14.92
C THR A 185 25.25 1.13 16.00
N GLY A 186 24.09 0.58 15.65
CA GLY A 186 23.08 0.06 16.59
C GLY A 186 22.36 1.14 17.39
N LYS A 187 22.67 2.43 17.18
CA LYS A 187 21.99 3.53 17.84
C LYS A 187 20.62 3.77 17.25
N SER A 188 19.69 4.13 18.11
CA SER A 188 18.29 4.39 17.73
C SER A 188 17.96 5.86 17.87
N TYR A 189 17.11 6.34 16.97
CA TYR A 189 16.75 7.74 16.86
C TYR A 189 15.24 7.91 16.72
N LEU A 190 14.69 8.97 17.32
CA LEU A 190 13.36 9.47 17.02
C LEU A 190 13.47 10.56 15.96
N CYS A 191 12.84 10.35 14.80
CA CYS A 191 12.65 11.34 13.75
C CYS A 191 11.24 11.90 13.88
N TYR A 192 11.10 13.23 14.01
CA TYR A 192 9.80 13.83 14.32
C TYR A 192 9.68 15.27 13.81
N SER A 193 8.47 15.65 13.41
CA SER A 193 8.18 17.04 13.06
C SER A 193 7.86 17.89 14.28
N TYR A 194 8.03 19.19 14.10
CA TYR A 194 7.69 20.20 15.10
C TYR A 194 6.19 20.19 15.43
N GLY A 195 5.86 20.10 16.70
CA GLY A 195 4.48 19.96 17.16
C GLY A 195 3.53 21.10 16.75
N LYS A 196 4.08 22.32 16.49
CA LYS A 196 3.29 23.47 16.06
C LYS A 196 3.63 23.86 14.62
N GLY A 197 2.70 23.60 13.68
CA GLY A 197 2.85 23.99 12.27
C GLY A 197 3.78 23.11 11.44
N ARG A 198 4.46 22.14 12.06
CA ARG A 198 5.25 21.07 11.41
C ARG A 198 6.30 21.56 10.40
N SER A 199 6.79 22.81 10.57
CA SER A 199 7.74 23.46 9.66
C SER A 199 9.20 23.08 9.88
N ARG A 200 9.46 22.16 10.82
CA ARG A 200 10.79 21.66 11.17
C ARG A 200 10.74 20.18 11.41
N ILE A 201 11.83 19.49 11.09
CA ILE A 201 12.05 18.07 11.43
C ILE A 201 13.26 18.00 12.34
N TYR A 202 13.14 17.20 13.38
CA TYR A 202 14.17 16.97 14.39
C TYR A 202 14.56 15.49 14.42
N LEU A 203 15.78 15.25 14.91
CA LEU A 203 16.29 13.92 15.19
C LEU A 203 16.88 13.92 16.60
N SER A 204 16.53 12.93 17.41
CA SER A 204 16.99 12.75 18.78
C SER A 204 17.46 11.32 19.01
N GLU A 205 18.67 11.11 19.56
CA GLU A 205 19.15 9.78 19.98
C GLU A 205 18.28 9.29 21.15
N ILE A 206 17.80 8.03 21.06
CA ILE A 206 17.04 7.35 22.10
C ILE A 206 18.02 6.57 22.99
N GLY A 207 17.92 6.70 24.29
CA GLY A 207 18.76 5.96 25.22
C GLY A 207 18.46 6.29 26.68
N VAL A 208 19.35 5.87 27.57
CA VAL A 208 19.24 6.21 29.01
C VAL A 208 19.72 7.63 29.22
N CYS A 209 18.84 8.49 29.76
CA CYS A 209 19.13 9.89 30.07
C CYS A 209 19.83 10.03 31.45
N ALA A 210 20.26 11.25 31.78
CA ALA A 210 20.96 11.54 33.06
C ALA A 210 20.13 11.25 34.32
N ASP A 211 18.79 11.26 34.19
CA ASP A 211 17.86 10.90 35.28
C ASP A 211 17.64 9.37 35.42
N GLY A 212 18.36 8.57 34.64
CA GLY A 212 18.26 7.10 34.61
C GLY A 212 17.06 6.56 33.86
N LYS A 213 16.22 7.40 33.26
CA LYS A 213 15.08 6.98 32.45
C LYS A 213 15.45 6.83 30.98
N ILE A 214 14.75 5.95 30.29
CA ILE A 214 14.82 5.88 28.84
C ILE A 214 14.05 7.08 28.28
N GLY A 215 14.69 7.83 27.38
CA GLY A 215 14.17 9.05 26.79
C GLY A 215 14.99 9.50 25.60
N LEU A 216 14.98 10.80 25.32
CA LEU A 216 15.71 11.46 24.24
C LEU A 216 16.94 12.15 24.84
N LYS A 217 18.13 11.79 24.34
CA LYS A 217 19.43 12.27 24.88
C LYS A 217 19.84 13.61 24.32
N ASP A 218 19.37 13.97 23.14
CA ASP A 218 19.70 15.19 22.39
C ASP A 218 18.50 15.68 21.57
N CYS A 219 18.70 16.77 20.81
CA CYS A 219 17.70 17.31 19.89
C CYS A 219 18.39 18.08 18.78
N HIS A 220 18.40 17.53 17.57
CA HIS A 220 19.00 18.15 16.40
C HIS A 220 17.95 18.52 15.37
N GLN A 221 17.87 19.81 15.00
CA GLN A 221 17.05 20.24 13.89
C GLN A 221 17.75 19.90 12.58
N ILE A 222 17.16 19.01 11.76
CA ILE A 222 17.72 18.55 10.50
C ILE A 222 17.05 19.16 9.27
N TYR A 223 15.88 19.79 9.44
CA TYR A 223 15.13 20.49 8.39
C TYR A 223 14.35 21.67 8.96
N LYS A 224 14.23 22.72 8.14
CA LYS A 224 13.34 23.86 8.39
C LYS A 224 12.82 24.39 7.05
N GLY A 225 11.52 24.35 6.82
CA GLY A 225 10.93 24.75 5.53
C GLY A 225 9.41 24.65 5.54
N ALA A 226 8.85 24.20 4.43
CA ALA A 226 7.43 23.89 4.34
C ALA A 226 7.03 22.86 5.39
N GLY A 227 5.82 22.96 5.93
CA GLY A 227 5.33 21.99 6.92
C GLY A 227 5.29 20.58 6.35
N ARG A 228 5.72 19.59 7.15
CA ARG A 228 5.79 18.18 6.80
C ARG A 228 5.22 17.31 7.91
N GLU A 229 4.70 16.16 7.55
CA GLU A 229 4.21 15.12 8.46
C GLU A 229 4.54 13.72 7.88
N GLY A 230 4.27 12.64 8.62
CA GLY A 230 4.69 11.32 8.22
C GLY A 230 6.21 11.16 8.18
N ASP A 231 6.94 11.86 9.06
CA ASP A 231 8.39 11.92 9.06
C ASP A 231 8.99 10.57 9.42
N CYS A 232 9.90 10.09 8.59
CA CYS A 232 10.57 8.81 8.76
C CYS A 232 11.94 8.80 8.10
N MET A 233 12.70 7.75 8.37
CA MET A 233 14.07 7.62 7.88
C MET A 233 14.35 6.22 7.35
N PHE A 234 15.30 6.14 6.42
CA PHE A 234 15.98 4.90 6.06
C PHE A 234 17.46 5.15 5.73
N LYS A 235 18.24 4.08 5.69
CA LYS A 235 19.63 4.10 5.24
C LYS A 235 19.79 3.17 4.05
N TYR A 236 20.47 3.63 3.01
CA TYR A 236 20.76 2.85 1.83
C TYR A 236 22.17 3.19 1.31
N GLN A 237 23.01 2.16 1.13
CA GLN A 237 24.39 2.30 0.65
C GLN A 237 25.19 3.41 1.36
N GLY A 238 25.11 3.44 2.69
CA GLY A 238 25.83 4.39 3.54
C GLY A 238 25.25 5.80 3.62
N LYS A 239 24.22 6.13 2.84
CA LYS A 239 23.50 7.41 2.92
C LYS A 239 22.24 7.29 3.78
N TYR A 240 21.93 8.37 4.49
CA TYR A 240 20.69 8.56 5.26
C TYR A 240 19.70 9.35 4.45
N TYR A 241 18.46 8.91 4.48
CA TYR A 241 17.33 9.57 3.83
C TYR A 241 16.29 9.91 4.89
N VAL A 242 15.84 11.18 4.89
CA VAL A 242 14.69 11.65 5.67
C VAL A 242 13.55 11.85 4.70
N CYS A 243 12.43 11.21 4.97
CA CYS A 243 11.24 11.28 4.13
C CYS A 243 10.06 11.87 4.92
N ALA A 244 9.11 12.43 4.19
CA ALA A 244 7.91 13.03 4.77
C ALA A 244 6.80 13.18 3.72
N SER A 245 5.61 13.58 4.18
CA SER A 245 4.44 13.91 3.37
C SER A 245 4.03 15.37 3.50
N ASP A 246 3.08 15.83 2.70
CA ASP A 246 2.42 17.13 2.87
C ASP A 246 1.47 17.10 4.07
N LEU A 247 1.07 18.30 4.54
CA LEU A 247 0.06 18.47 5.58
C LEU A 247 -1.36 18.32 5.00
N TYR A 248 -1.66 17.18 4.43
CA TYR A 248 -2.98 16.90 3.87
C TYR A 248 -3.90 16.12 4.83
N GLY A 249 -3.52 16.07 6.11
CA GLY A 249 -4.24 15.32 7.14
C GLY A 249 -4.22 13.83 6.82
N TRP A 250 -5.38 13.20 6.87
CA TRP A 250 -5.54 11.78 6.59
C TRP A 250 -5.59 11.42 5.09
N ASN A 251 -5.20 12.35 4.20
CA ASN A 251 -5.21 12.12 2.75
C ASN A 251 -3.82 11.74 2.25
N ALA A 252 -3.81 11.08 1.10
CA ALA A 252 -2.58 10.79 0.37
C ALA A 252 -1.85 12.08 -0.06
N SER A 253 -0.54 12.01 -0.18
CA SER A 253 0.28 13.12 -0.65
C SER A 253 1.55 12.64 -1.36
N ASN A 254 2.32 13.57 -1.92
CA ASN A 254 3.65 13.25 -2.41
C ASN A 254 4.53 12.65 -1.30
N VAL A 255 5.43 11.76 -1.69
CA VAL A 255 6.55 11.33 -0.85
C VAL A 255 7.71 12.29 -1.08
N TYR A 256 8.14 12.98 -0.04
CA TYR A 256 9.29 13.89 -0.08
C TYR A 256 10.52 13.24 0.53
N TYR A 257 11.72 13.69 0.12
CA TYR A 257 12.96 13.20 0.71
C TYR A 257 14.06 14.27 0.76
N LEU A 258 15.01 14.04 1.66
CA LEU A 258 16.32 14.65 1.76
C LEU A 258 17.36 13.56 1.91
N GLU A 259 18.63 13.81 1.55
CA GLU A 259 19.72 12.86 1.75
C GLU A 259 20.91 13.49 2.48
N ALA A 260 21.66 12.68 3.22
CA ALA A 260 22.90 13.05 3.88
C ALA A 260 23.86 11.88 3.99
N SER A 261 25.16 12.17 4.15
CA SER A 261 26.20 11.16 4.45
C SER A 261 26.39 10.92 5.96
N SER A 262 25.78 11.75 6.81
CA SER A 262 25.81 11.64 8.27
C SER A 262 24.41 11.71 8.84
N ILE A 263 24.17 11.01 9.96
CA ILE A 263 22.85 10.91 10.59
C ILE A 263 22.27 12.28 10.96
N TYR A 264 23.08 13.22 11.40
CA TYR A 264 22.65 14.59 11.74
C TYR A 264 22.82 15.58 10.57
N GLY A 265 23.15 15.09 9.38
CA GLY A 265 23.32 15.92 8.20
C GLY A 265 24.76 16.47 7.99
N PRO A 266 24.91 17.55 7.19
CA PRO A 266 23.83 18.36 6.59
C PRO A 266 23.02 17.59 5.56
N TYR A 267 21.71 17.75 5.61
CA TYR A 267 20.78 17.18 4.64
C TYR A 267 20.62 18.09 3.42
N THR A 268 20.55 17.48 2.25
CA THR A 268 20.39 18.18 0.97
C THR A 268 19.15 17.72 0.21
N PRO A 269 18.51 18.66 -0.51
CA PRO A 269 18.75 20.12 -0.53
C PRO A 269 18.33 20.78 0.79
N THR A 270 19.10 21.77 1.23
CA THR A 270 18.85 22.44 2.51
C THR A 270 17.49 23.16 2.50
N ASN A 271 16.67 22.90 3.53
CA ASN A 271 15.38 23.56 3.76
C ASN A 271 14.35 23.42 2.62
N HIS A 272 14.56 22.48 1.71
CA HIS A 272 13.65 22.17 0.61
C HIS A 272 13.65 20.67 0.31
N MET A 273 12.60 19.97 0.66
CA MET A 273 12.48 18.54 0.35
C MET A 273 12.08 18.33 -1.11
N GLN A 274 12.71 17.37 -1.76
CA GLN A 274 12.38 16.97 -3.13
C GLN A 274 11.25 15.96 -3.14
N VAL A 275 10.38 16.03 -4.14
CA VAL A 275 9.42 14.95 -4.40
C VAL A 275 10.18 13.74 -4.91
N MET A 276 9.95 12.59 -4.32
CA MET A 276 10.52 11.33 -4.79
C MET A 276 9.92 10.98 -6.16
N PRO A 277 10.75 10.87 -7.22
CA PRO A 277 10.25 10.49 -8.54
C PRO A 277 9.41 9.22 -8.51
N GLY A 278 8.36 9.16 -9.31
CA GLY A 278 7.40 8.05 -9.34
C GLY A 278 6.28 8.12 -8.30
N SER A 279 6.41 8.95 -7.24
CA SER A 279 5.36 9.05 -6.21
C SER A 279 4.26 10.06 -6.53
N ALA A 280 4.49 10.99 -7.45
CA ALA A 280 3.57 12.10 -7.70
C ALA A 280 2.32 11.70 -8.49
N ASP A 281 2.39 10.63 -9.28
CA ASP A 281 1.32 10.22 -10.20
C ASP A 281 0.08 9.69 -9.46
N ASP A 282 0.28 9.09 -8.28
CA ASP A 282 -0.79 8.53 -7.46
C ASP A 282 -0.59 8.79 -5.95
N TYR A 283 0.26 9.77 -5.60
CA TYR A 283 0.59 10.07 -4.22
C TYR A 283 1.07 8.85 -3.42
N GLY A 284 2.15 8.21 -3.95
CA GLY A 284 2.75 7.08 -3.27
C GLY A 284 1.77 5.92 -3.05
N HIS A 285 1.11 5.50 -4.13
CA HIS A 285 0.07 4.48 -4.13
C HIS A 285 -1.11 4.84 -3.21
N VAL A 286 -1.55 6.10 -3.29
CA VAL A 286 -2.67 6.68 -2.55
C VAL A 286 -2.47 6.61 -1.03
N THR A 287 -1.29 6.96 -0.53
CA THR A 287 -0.97 6.92 0.90
C THR A 287 -0.37 8.20 1.44
N GLN A 288 -0.38 8.34 2.74
CA GLN A 288 0.55 9.18 3.48
C GLN A 288 1.81 8.36 3.78
N THR A 289 2.98 9.00 3.76
CA THR A 289 4.23 8.35 4.18
C THR A 289 4.09 7.83 5.61
N GLY A 290 4.33 6.54 5.78
CA GLY A 290 4.27 5.87 7.07
C GLY A 290 5.66 5.64 7.64
N PHE A 291 6.36 4.63 7.14
CA PHE A 291 7.73 4.31 7.48
C PHE A 291 8.43 3.67 6.27
N PHE A 292 9.74 3.46 6.40
CA PHE A 292 10.52 2.68 5.45
C PHE A 292 11.20 1.52 6.16
N TYR A 293 11.36 0.42 5.46
CA TYR A 293 12.15 -0.70 5.93
C TYR A 293 13.20 -1.10 4.88
N THR A 294 14.47 -1.22 5.28
CA THR A 294 15.54 -1.67 4.39
C THR A 294 15.81 -3.15 4.63
N VAL A 295 15.45 -3.98 3.66
CA VAL A 295 15.81 -5.39 3.62
C VAL A 295 17.27 -5.50 3.19
N ARG A 296 18.11 -6.01 4.07
CA ARG A 296 19.54 -6.28 3.79
C ARG A 296 19.68 -7.74 3.40
N GLY A 297 19.35 -8.02 2.16
CA GLY A 297 19.41 -9.37 1.63
C GLY A 297 20.82 -9.80 1.27
N THR A 298 20.98 -11.08 1.02
CA THR A 298 22.29 -11.69 0.66
C THR A 298 22.76 -11.33 -0.74
N LYS A 299 21.87 -10.82 -1.61
CA LYS A 299 22.19 -10.41 -2.98
C LYS A 299 22.08 -8.91 -3.19
N GLN A 300 21.12 -8.26 -2.55
CA GLN A 300 20.90 -6.82 -2.67
C GLN A 300 20.22 -6.22 -1.44
N GLU A 301 20.39 -4.90 -1.25
CA GLU A 301 19.57 -4.12 -0.35
C GLU A 301 18.32 -3.66 -1.10
N THR A 302 17.13 -3.82 -0.49
CA THR A 302 15.88 -3.30 -1.02
C THR A 302 15.18 -2.47 0.03
N VAL A 303 14.90 -1.22 -0.32
CA VAL A 303 14.12 -0.32 0.52
C VAL A 303 12.64 -0.49 0.19
N ILE A 304 11.85 -0.74 1.21
CA ILE A 304 10.38 -0.84 1.12
C ILE A 304 9.79 0.43 1.69
N TYR A 305 9.01 1.13 0.89
CA TYR A 305 8.10 2.17 1.35
C TYR A 305 6.87 1.50 1.96
N CYS A 306 6.51 1.88 3.18
CA CYS A 306 5.35 1.39 3.90
C CYS A 306 4.41 2.56 4.18
N GLY A 307 3.43 2.75 3.31
CA GLY A 307 2.48 3.84 3.39
C GLY A 307 1.22 3.49 4.17
N ASP A 308 0.65 4.50 4.82
CA ASP A 308 -0.65 4.39 5.49
C ASP A 308 -1.75 4.96 4.59
N ARG A 309 -2.68 4.12 4.15
CA ARG A 309 -3.91 4.58 3.51
C ARG A 309 -4.96 4.80 4.58
N TRP A 310 -4.98 6.04 5.10
CA TRP A 310 -5.89 6.43 6.18
C TRP A 310 -7.33 6.63 5.72
N ALA A 311 -7.85 7.50 6.30
CA ALA A 311 -9.09 8.11 6.22
C ALA A 311 -9.60 8.54 4.90
N GLY A 312 -10.31 8.53 4.25
CA GLY A 312 -11.14 9.02 3.21
C GLY A 312 -12.30 8.07 3.10
N PHE A 313 -12.01 6.80 3.26
CA PHE A 313 -13.05 5.78 3.30
C PHE A 313 -13.13 5.06 4.66
N ALA A 314 -12.11 5.10 5.48
CA ALA A 314 -12.06 4.36 6.74
C ALA A 314 -12.01 5.22 8.00
N GLY A 315 -11.81 6.52 7.93
CA GLY A 315 -11.70 7.37 9.11
C GLY A 315 -10.33 7.33 9.77
N ASN A 316 -10.15 8.01 10.90
CA ASN A 316 -8.91 8.07 11.66
C ASN A 316 -8.44 6.69 12.10
N GLY A 317 -7.19 6.32 11.79
CA GLY A 317 -6.60 5.07 12.19
C GLY A 317 -7.25 3.81 11.59
N ASN A 318 -8.17 4.00 10.68
CA ASN A 318 -8.94 2.92 10.04
C ASN A 318 -8.57 2.83 8.59
N GLY A 319 -7.56 2.38 8.15
CA GLY A 319 -7.18 2.23 6.76
C GLY A 319 -6.51 0.89 6.57
N TYR A 320 -5.69 0.83 5.57
CA TYR A 320 -4.81 -0.29 5.35
C TYR A 320 -3.44 0.16 4.86
N ASN A 321 -2.48 -0.73 4.90
CA ASN A 321 -1.11 -0.47 4.52
C ASN A 321 -0.92 -0.77 3.03
N GLN A 322 -0.08 0.04 2.38
CA GLN A 322 0.32 -0.13 0.98
C GLN A 322 1.84 -0.13 0.95
N TRP A 323 2.45 -1.23 0.54
CA TRP A 323 3.90 -1.35 0.52
C TRP A 323 4.40 -1.44 -0.91
N CYS A 324 5.38 -0.61 -1.24
CA CYS A 324 5.96 -0.54 -2.57
C CYS A 324 7.49 -0.51 -2.52
N PRO A 325 8.19 -1.15 -3.47
CA PRO A 325 9.65 -1.14 -3.49
C PRO A 325 10.17 0.19 -4.03
N ILE A 326 11.27 0.66 -3.43
CA ILE A 326 12.02 1.82 -3.90
C ILE A 326 13.21 1.32 -4.71
N SER A 327 13.37 1.83 -5.92
CA SER A 327 14.56 1.67 -6.74
C SER A 327 15.47 2.89 -6.62
N PHE A 328 16.71 2.75 -7.06
CA PHE A 328 17.64 3.86 -7.14
C PHE A 328 18.11 4.05 -8.60
N VAL A 329 17.82 5.22 -9.13
CA VAL A 329 18.21 5.61 -10.49
C VAL A 329 19.17 6.79 -10.38
N ASP A 330 20.37 6.65 -10.91
CA ASP A 330 21.45 7.66 -10.79
C ASP A 330 21.69 8.12 -9.33
N GLY A 331 21.60 7.16 -8.38
CA GLY A 331 21.78 7.40 -6.95
C GLY A 331 20.62 8.12 -6.25
N LYS A 332 19.50 8.36 -6.93
CA LYS A 332 18.28 8.96 -6.37
C LYS A 332 17.19 7.92 -6.17
N PRO A 333 16.43 8.00 -5.06
CA PRO A 333 15.34 7.07 -4.82
C PRO A 333 14.21 7.31 -5.83
N TYR A 334 13.63 6.22 -6.32
CA TYR A 334 12.51 6.19 -7.25
C TYR A 334 11.41 5.27 -6.70
N PHE A 335 10.21 5.80 -6.58
CA PHE A 335 9.04 5.08 -6.07
C PHE A 335 8.42 4.23 -7.18
N ASN A 336 8.29 2.93 -6.94
CA ASN A 336 7.61 2.02 -7.86
C ASN A 336 6.20 1.73 -7.33
N SER A 337 5.20 2.41 -7.85
CA SER A 337 3.80 2.14 -7.52
C SER A 337 3.36 0.81 -8.13
N LEU A 338 3.12 -0.19 -7.29
CA LEU A 338 2.75 -1.54 -7.69
C LEU A 338 1.56 -2.04 -6.87
N SER A 339 0.55 -2.57 -7.53
CA SER A 339 -0.57 -3.24 -6.87
C SER A 339 -0.19 -4.64 -6.39
N GLN A 340 0.74 -5.31 -7.08
CA GLN A 340 1.25 -6.62 -6.69
C GLN A 340 2.74 -6.76 -7.02
N TRP A 341 3.51 -7.32 -6.08
CA TRP A 341 4.91 -7.59 -6.28
C TRP A 341 5.42 -8.69 -5.33
N HIS A 342 6.44 -9.40 -5.77
CA HIS A 342 7.10 -10.44 -4.98
C HIS A 342 8.29 -9.88 -4.24
N LEU A 343 8.51 -10.34 -3.01
CA LEU A 343 9.66 -10.02 -2.18
C LEU A 343 10.31 -11.30 -1.66
N ASN A 344 11.60 -11.43 -1.87
CA ASN A 344 12.42 -12.42 -1.16
C ASN A 344 13.22 -11.70 -0.05
N ALA A 345 12.78 -11.84 1.18
CA ALA A 345 13.41 -11.14 2.31
C ALA A 345 14.83 -11.67 2.65
N GLU A 346 15.19 -12.88 2.24
CA GLU A 346 16.53 -13.46 2.43
C GLU A 346 17.54 -12.89 1.42
N THR A 347 17.14 -12.79 0.15
CA THR A 347 18.04 -12.29 -0.91
C THR A 347 17.93 -10.79 -1.13
N GLY A 348 16.84 -10.16 -0.70
CA GLY A 348 16.48 -8.78 -1.00
C GLY A 348 15.92 -8.57 -2.40
N GLU A 349 15.84 -9.60 -3.24
CA GLU A 349 15.33 -9.49 -4.61
C GLU A 349 13.82 -9.28 -4.61
N TRP A 350 13.35 -8.49 -5.57
CA TRP A 350 11.94 -8.28 -5.79
C TRP A 350 11.59 -8.27 -7.28
N SER A 351 10.34 -8.54 -7.61
CA SER A 351 9.84 -8.51 -8.97
C SER A 351 8.35 -8.12 -9.02
N VAL A 352 7.91 -7.64 -10.18
CA VAL A 352 6.50 -7.28 -10.41
C VAL A 352 5.63 -8.53 -10.37
N GLY A 353 4.50 -8.46 -9.67
CA GLY A 353 3.54 -9.55 -9.58
C GLY A 353 2.81 -9.77 -10.90
N LYS A 354 2.44 -11.00 -11.15
CA LYS A 354 1.78 -11.45 -12.40
C LYS A 354 0.48 -10.68 -12.69
N ASN A 355 -0.29 -10.34 -11.65
CA ASN A 355 -1.56 -9.64 -11.78
C ASN A 355 -1.43 -8.16 -11.39
N ASN A 356 -0.22 -7.58 -11.50
CA ASN A 356 -0.04 -6.15 -11.24
C ASN A 356 -0.92 -5.30 -12.15
N ASN A 357 -1.66 -4.37 -11.57
CA ASN A 357 -2.34 -3.31 -12.31
C ASN A 357 -1.34 -2.21 -12.66
N TYR A 358 -1.16 -1.93 -13.94
CA TYR A 358 -0.24 -0.90 -14.41
C TYR A 358 -0.83 0.51 -14.40
N VAL A 359 -2.15 0.65 -14.21
CA VAL A 359 -2.83 1.95 -14.12
C VAL A 359 -2.55 2.58 -12.75
N LYS A 360 -2.01 3.78 -12.75
CA LYS A 360 -1.79 4.57 -11.54
C LYS A 360 -3.02 5.39 -11.19
N ASN A 361 -3.26 5.63 -9.89
CA ASN A 361 -4.47 6.33 -9.42
C ASN A 361 -5.74 5.73 -10.04
N PHE A 362 -5.79 4.41 -10.06
CA PHE A 362 -6.81 3.61 -10.76
C PHE A 362 -8.22 3.79 -10.18
N SER A 363 -8.30 4.15 -8.89
CA SER A 363 -9.54 4.40 -8.14
C SER A 363 -9.84 5.90 -7.95
N PHE A 364 -9.03 6.80 -8.55
CA PHE A 364 -9.15 8.25 -8.45
C PHE A 364 -9.12 8.82 -7.02
N ASP A 365 -8.74 8.03 -6.03
CA ASP A 365 -8.72 8.44 -4.63
C ASP A 365 -7.56 9.38 -4.27
N ALA A 366 -6.53 9.48 -5.10
CA ALA A 366 -5.50 10.49 -4.92
C ALA A 366 -6.05 11.92 -5.08
N ASP A 367 -7.17 12.08 -5.80
CA ASP A 367 -7.76 13.38 -6.14
C ASP A 367 -8.92 13.77 -5.21
N ARG A 368 -8.71 13.69 -3.92
CA ARG A 368 -9.76 13.95 -2.93
C ARG A 368 -10.18 15.42 -2.86
N VAL A 369 -11.49 15.65 -2.88
CA VAL A 369 -12.06 17.00 -2.71
C VAL A 369 -11.89 17.55 -1.29
N ASN A 370 -11.65 16.70 -0.29
CA ASN A 370 -11.61 17.09 1.12
C ASN A 370 -10.22 17.51 1.64
N ILE A 371 -9.24 17.67 0.76
CA ILE A 371 -7.93 18.23 1.13
C ILE A 371 -8.14 19.67 1.62
N PRO A 372 -7.53 20.08 2.73
CA PRO A 372 -7.72 21.42 3.30
C PRO A 372 -7.45 22.53 2.30
N SER A 373 -8.26 23.58 2.34
CA SER A 373 -8.08 24.78 1.52
C SER A 373 -6.66 25.35 1.65
N GLY A 374 -6.07 25.79 0.56
CA GLY A 374 -4.69 26.29 0.50
C GLY A 374 -3.62 25.21 0.40
N LYS A 375 -3.97 23.93 0.61
CA LYS A 375 -3.08 22.75 0.42
C LYS A 375 -3.56 21.84 -0.69
N LYS A 376 -4.73 22.11 -1.20
CA LYS A 376 -5.42 21.36 -2.23
C LYS A 376 -4.67 21.43 -3.55
N PRO A 377 -4.32 20.28 -4.16
CA PRO A 377 -3.82 20.26 -5.53
C PRO A 377 -4.84 20.85 -6.50
N SER A 378 -4.37 21.30 -7.64
CA SER A 378 -5.28 21.80 -8.67
C SER A 378 -6.19 20.65 -9.14
N GLN A 379 -7.51 20.81 -9.00
CA GLN A 379 -8.50 19.87 -9.53
C GLN A 379 -8.74 20.03 -11.04
N ALA A 380 -8.02 20.94 -11.71
CA ALA A 380 -7.97 20.98 -13.16
C ALA A 380 -7.29 19.73 -13.75
N PHE A 381 -6.55 18.98 -12.91
CA PHE A 381 -5.82 17.79 -13.31
C PHE A 381 -6.15 16.65 -12.35
N LEU A 382 -6.34 15.47 -12.88
CA LEU A 382 -6.32 14.23 -12.12
C LEU A 382 -4.89 13.71 -12.00
N ARG A 383 -4.49 13.21 -10.85
CA ARG A 383 -3.17 12.62 -10.67
C ARG A 383 -2.97 11.41 -11.57
N GLY A 384 -1.87 11.44 -12.35
CA GLY A 384 -1.55 10.39 -13.31
C GLY A 384 -2.40 10.36 -14.57
N TRP A 385 -3.40 11.22 -14.70
CA TRP A 385 -4.31 11.28 -15.85
C TRP A 385 -4.26 12.64 -16.55
N THR A 386 -4.39 12.62 -17.86
CA THR A 386 -4.50 13.81 -18.70
C THR A 386 -5.94 13.97 -19.19
N THR A 387 -6.45 15.20 -19.14
CA THR A 387 -7.77 15.54 -19.66
C THR A 387 -7.63 16.53 -20.82
N GLU A 388 -8.14 16.13 -21.99
CA GLU A 388 -8.24 16.99 -23.18
C GLU A 388 -9.69 17.39 -23.41
N VAL A 389 -9.94 18.69 -23.52
CA VAL A 389 -11.27 19.25 -23.82
C VAL A 389 -11.28 19.77 -25.24
N LYS A 390 -12.01 19.10 -26.14
CA LYS A 390 -12.20 19.51 -27.53
C LYS A 390 -13.40 20.45 -27.71
N ARG A 391 -14.45 20.26 -26.91
CA ARG A 391 -15.66 21.07 -26.84
C ARG A 391 -16.19 21.11 -25.41
N GLY A 392 -16.93 22.15 -25.05
CA GLY A 392 -17.50 22.37 -23.73
C GLY A 392 -16.64 23.26 -22.84
N ASN A 393 -16.95 23.26 -21.54
CA ASN A 393 -16.27 24.11 -20.57
C ASN A 393 -14.86 23.57 -20.25
N LYS A 394 -13.92 24.47 -20.04
CA LYS A 394 -12.57 24.11 -19.57
C LYS A 394 -12.66 23.50 -18.17
N VAL A 395 -11.81 22.52 -17.92
CA VAL A 395 -11.65 21.95 -16.58
C VAL A 395 -10.74 22.86 -15.78
N ALA A 396 -11.30 23.57 -14.81
CA ALA A 396 -10.56 24.48 -13.93
C ALA A 396 -11.15 24.46 -12.51
N ILE A 397 -10.35 24.86 -11.52
CA ILE A 397 -10.82 25.01 -10.14
C ILE A 397 -11.47 26.37 -9.95
N GLY A 398 -12.53 26.40 -9.16
CA GLY A 398 -13.15 27.63 -8.67
C GLY A 398 -14.02 28.36 -9.67
N ASP A 399 -14.15 27.84 -10.88
CA ASP A 399 -15.14 28.26 -11.85
C ASP A 399 -16.42 27.44 -11.65
N GLY A 400 -17.52 28.08 -11.28
CA GLY A 400 -18.80 27.40 -11.04
C GLY A 400 -19.37 26.68 -12.27
N ASN A 401 -18.80 26.88 -13.46
CA ASN A 401 -19.19 26.22 -14.70
C ASN A 401 -18.24 25.08 -15.10
N SER A 402 -17.03 25.04 -14.53
CA SER A 402 -16.07 24.00 -14.83
C SER A 402 -16.49 22.67 -14.22
N PRO A 403 -16.37 21.57 -14.98
CA PRO A 403 -16.67 20.26 -14.45
C PRO A 403 -15.67 19.88 -13.36
N VAL A 404 -16.17 19.23 -12.32
CA VAL A 404 -15.35 18.60 -11.29
C VAL A 404 -14.95 17.24 -11.82
N LEU A 405 -13.65 16.98 -11.91
CA LEU A 405 -13.15 15.72 -12.49
C LEU A 405 -13.31 14.51 -11.59
N ASN A 406 -13.51 14.70 -10.29
CA ASN A 406 -13.77 13.60 -9.38
C ASN A 406 -15.09 13.79 -8.64
N ALA A 407 -15.77 12.68 -8.38
CA ALA A 407 -17.02 12.62 -7.63
C ALA A 407 -16.91 11.64 -6.47
N ASN A 408 -17.90 11.67 -5.59
CA ASN A 408 -18.04 10.62 -4.59
C ASN A 408 -18.54 9.34 -5.26
N ASN A 409 -17.87 8.22 -4.94
CA ASN A 409 -18.32 6.91 -5.35
C ASN A 409 -19.57 6.52 -4.53
N SER A 410 -20.66 6.30 -5.22
CA SER A 410 -21.86 5.69 -4.64
C SER A 410 -21.78 4.18 -4.88
N SER A 411 -21.43 3.44 -3.86
CA SER A 411 -21.00 2.05 -3.99
C SER A 411 -22.05 1.01 -3.62
N ALA A 412 -23.27 1.43 -3.29
CA ALA A 412 -24.31 0.50 -2.83
C ALA A 412 -24.65 -0.62 -3.84
N ASP A 413 -24.37 -0.40 -5.11
CA ASP A 413 -24.64 -1.31 -6.22
C ASP A 413 -23.37 -1.93 -6.86
N ARG A 414 -22.19 -1.78 -6.22
CA ARG A 414 -20.94 -2.40 -6.65
C ARG A 414 -20.51 -3.54 -5.74
N ALA A 415 -19.95 -4.60 -6.34
CA ALA A 415 -19.47 -5.76 -5.61
C ALA A 415 -18.15 -5.50 -4.85
N THR A 416 -17.29 -4.63 -5.39
CA THR A 416 -16.01 -4.26 -4.79
C THR A 416 -15.83 -2.76 -4.87
N VAL A 417 -15.36 -2.17 -3.77
CA VAL A 417 -15.12 -0.73 -3.68
C VAL A 417 -13.81 -0.51 -2.97
N MET A 418 -12.88 0.12 -3.69
CA MET A 418 -11.65 0.63 -3.13
C MET A 418 -11.75 2.15 -3.06
N GLY A 419 -11.84 2.69 -1.85
CA GLY A 419 -11.95 4.13 -1.65
C GLY A 419 -13.35 4.69 -1.82
N ASN A 420 -13.44 6.01 -2.00
CA ASN A 420 -14.72 6.74 -2.04
C ASN A 420 -14.81 7.77 -3.17
N LYS A 421 -13.88 7.77 -4.11
CA LYS A 421 -13.85 8.67 -5.26
C LYS A 421 -14.00 7.89 -6.56
N CYS A 422 -14.33 8.60 -7.62
CA CYS A 422 -14.36 8.10 -9.00
C CYS A 422 -14.09 9.27 -9.96
N LEU A 423 -13.68 8.96 -11.17
CA LEU A 423 -13.64 9.94 -12.26
C LEU A 423 -15.08 10.39 -12.58
N ASN A 424 -15.26 11.69 -12.73
CA ASN A 424 -16.50 12.29 -13.20
C ASN A 424 -16.31 12.94 -14.57
N ILE A 425 -16.97 12.43 -15.57
CA ILE A 425 -17.03 13.04 -16.90
C ILE A 425 -18.42 13.65 -17.08
N SER A 426 -18.51 14.97 -16.98
CA SER A 426 -19.77 15.73 -17.08
C SER A 426 -19.52 17.16 -17.50
N ASP A 427 -20.54 17.82 -18.04
CA ASP A 427 -20.53 19.26 -18.31
C ASP A 427 -21.98 19.80 -18.28
N LYS A 428 -22.11 21.12 -18.05
CA LYS A 428 -23.38 21.86 -18.16
C LYS A 428 -23.70 22.27 -19.60
N ALA A 429 -22.71 22.24 -20.50
CA ALA A 429 -22.83 22.46 -21.94
C ALA A 429 -22.60 21.14 -22.69
N ASP A 430 -22.94 21.12 -23.99
CA ASP A 430 -22.53 20.04 -24.88
C ASP A 430 -21.00 19.98 -24.93
N PHE A 431 -20.45 18.79 -24.80
CA PHE A 431 -19.02 18.63 -24.59
C PHE A 431 -18.41 17.46 -25.37
N GLN A 432 -17.10 17.57 -25.62
CA GLN A 432 -16.29 16.51 -26.16
C GLN A 432 -14.97 16.47 -25.42
N ARG A 433 -14.65 15.33 -24.81
CA ARG A 433 -13.54 15.21 -23.87
C ARG A 433 -12.89 13.84 -23.94
N THR A 434 -11.56 13.81 -23.76
CA THR A 434 -10.80 12.58 -23.58
C THR A 434 -10.07 12.65 -22.24
N VAL A 435 -10.13 11.56 -21.46
CA VAL A 435 -9.35 11.40 -20.23
C VAL A 435 -8.51 10.15 -20.39
N TYR A 436 -7.18 10.28 -20.29
CA TYR A 436 -6.27 9.18 -20.58
C TYR A 436 -5.02 9.17 -19.71
N GLN A 437 -4.38 8.01 -19.64
CA GLN A 437 -3.07 7.81 -19.03
C GLN A 437 -2.13 7.13 -20.02
N LYS A 438 -0.89 7.65 -20.11
CA LYS A 438 0.21 7.01 -20.84
C LYS A 438 1.04 6.20 -19.86
N ILE A 439 1.13 4.91 -20.11
CA ILE A 439 1.86 3.94 -19.29
C ILE A 439 3.08 3.51 -20.10
N SER A 440 4.26 3.64 -19.49
CA SER A 440 5.52 3.27 -20.14
C SER A 440 6.32 2.35 -19.23
N SER A 441 7.04 1.43 -19.84
CA SER A 441 8.03 0.59 -19.19
C SER A 441 9.10 1.43 -18.50
N THR A 442 9.52 1.00 -17.32
CA THR A 442 10.71 1.52 -16.64
C THR A 442 11.73 0.40 -16.46
N THR A 443 12.95 0.75 -16.08
CA THR A 443 14.01 -0.26 -15.83
C THR A 443 13.59 -1.28 -14.77
N HIS A 444 12.85 -0.85 -13.75
CA HIS A 444 12.49 -1.69 -12.60
C HIS A 444 11.07 -2.25 -12.67
N VAL A 445 10.19 -1.59 -13.43
CA VAL A 445 8.81 -2.03 -13.66
C VAL A 445 8.60 -2.16 -15.17
N PRO A 446 8.99 -3.28 -15.75
CA PRO A 446 8.83 -3.51 -17.19
C PRO A 446 7.36 -3.69 -17.54
N LEU A 447 6.90 -2.95 -18.55
CA LEU A 447 5.66 -3.22 -19.26
C LEU A 447 6.03 -4.11 -20.46
N ALA A 448 6.07 -5.43 -20.22
CA ALA A 448 6.55 -6.38 -21.21
C ALA A 448 5.57 -6.48 -22.38
N ASP A 449 6.10 -6.65 -23.60
CA ASP A 449 5.28 -6.93 -24.77
C ASP A 449 4.39 -8.17 -24.56
N GLY A 450 3.21 -8.13 -25.17
CA GLY A 450 2.24 -9.21 -25.05
C GLY A 450 0.80 -8.72 -25.00
N THR A 451 -0.10 -9.58 -24.60
CA THR A 451 -1.52 -9.26 -24.46
C THR A 451 -1.87 -8.86 -23.05
N TYR A 452 -2.82 -7.93 -22.94
CA TYR A 452 -3.34 -7.39 -21.70
C TYR A 452 -4.85 -7.29 -21.77
N THR A 453 -5.47 -7.29 -20.61
CA THR A 453 -6.90 -6.97 -20.43
C THR A 453 -7.04 -5.63 -19.74
N LEU A 454 -7.80 -4.71 -20.37
CA LEU A 454 -8.20 -3.44 -19.77
C LEU A 454 -9.64 -3.54 -19.26
N THR A 455 -9.85 -3.19 -17.99
CA THR A 455 -11.18 -3.15 -17.38
C THR A 455 -11.44 -1.82 -16.69
N ALA A 456 -12.71 -1.42 -16.59
CA ALA A 456 -13.17 -0.32 -15.74
C ALA A 456 -14.63 -0.53 -15.35
N TYR A 457 -15.00 -0.09 -14.16
CA TYR A 457 -16.40 0.08 -13.81
C TYR A 457 -16.88 1.46 -14.28
N ALA A 458 -18.07 1.52 -14.84
CA ALA A 458 -18.70 2.79 -15.20
C ALA A 458 -20.20 2.79 -14.89
N LYS A 459 -20.71 4.00 -14.62
CA LYS A 459 -22.09 4.28 -14.30
C LYS A 459 -22.51 5.58 -14.97
N MET A 460 -23.62 5.56 -15.69
CA MET A 460 -24.15 6.77 -16.33
C MET A 460 -25.69 6.78 -16.30
N GLY A 461 -26.28 7.98 -16.24
CA GLY A 461 -27.74 8.12 -16.14
C GLY A 461 -28.44 8.43 -17.45
N LYS A 462 -27.67 8.82 -18.49
CA LYS A 462 -28.18 9.14 -19.84
C LYS A 462 -27.17 8.72 -20.88
N SER A 463 -27.64 8.31 -22.06
CA SER A 463 -26.80 7.96 -23.18
C SER A 463 -26.03 9.19 -23.69
N PHE A 464 -24.80 8.97 -24.10
CA PHE A 464 -23.94 9.92 -24.80
C PHE A 464 -24.14 9.79 -26.30
N ASN A 465 -23.73 10.80 -27.07
CA ASN A 465 -23.64 10.67 -28.53
C ASN A 465 -22.59 9.60 -28.89
N GLU A 466 -21.44 9.64 -28.21
CA GLU A 466 -20.42 8.59 -28.26
C GLU A 466 -19.70 8.52 -26.90
N MET A 467 -19.52 7.32 -26.37
CA MET A 467 -18.76 7.07 -25.16
C MET A 467 -18.08 5.70 -25.27
N TYR A 468 -16.75 5.67 -25.12
CA TYR A 468 -16.00 4.41 -25.14
C TYR A 468 -14.77 4.45 -24.25
N MET A 469 -14.39 3.27 -23.79
CA MET A 469 -13.09 2.98 -23.20
C MET A 469 -12.15 2.51 -24.32
N TYR A 470 -10.85 2.87 -24.25
CA TYR A 470 -9.88 2.45 -25.25
C TYR A 470 -8.49 2.18 -24.68
N ALA A 471 -7.71 1.42 -25.45
CA ALA A 471 -6.27 1.25 -25.28
C ALA A 471 -5.58 1.41 -26.63
N THR A 472 -4.47 2.15 -26.68
CA THR A 472 -3.66 2.34 -27.90
C THR A 472 -2.21 1.97 -27.63
N SER A 473 -1.66 1.05 -28.46
CA SER A 473 -0.24 0.67 -28.40
C SER A 473 0.21 0.24 -29.80
N GLY A 474 1.47 0.53 -30.17
CA GLY A 474 2.02 0.20 -31.50
C GLY A 474 1.20 0.71 -32.68
N GLY A 475 0.58 1.90 -32.54
CA GLY A 475 -0.29 2.49 -33.56
C GLY A 475 -1.66 1.83 -33.74
N LYS A 476 -2.02 0.85 -32.89
CA LYS A 476 -3.28 0.11 -32.92
C LYS A 476 -4.17 0.49 -31.74
N THR A 477 -5.44 0.77 -32.01
CA THR A 477 -6.43 1.11 -31.00
C THR A 477 -7.44 -0.02 -30.82
N PHE A 478 -7.64 -0.41 -29.57
CA PHE A 478 -8.66 -1.34 -29.11
C PHE A 478 -9.71 -0.53 -28.35
N LYS A 479 -10.99 -0.74 -28.60
CA LYS A 479 -12.06 0.01 -27.92
C LYS A 479 -13.28 -0.83 -27.61
N THR A 480 -14.04 -0.44 -26.58
CA THR A 480 -15.35 -0.96 -26.25
C THR A 480 -16.31 0.20 -25.97
N ASP A 481 -17.49 0.14 -26.58
CA ASP A 481 -18.51 1.16 -26.39
C ASP A 481 -19.12 1.05 -24.99
N MET A 482 -19.30 2.20 -24.36
CA MET A 482 -19.92 2.32 -23.04
C MET A 482 -21.32 2.92 -23.25
N ASN A 483 -22.34 2.07 -23.36
CA ASN A 483 -23.69 2.46 -23.80
C ASN A 483 -24.81 2.11 -22.82
N ILE A 484 -24.50 1.56 -21.63
CA ILE A 484 -25.50 1.19 -20.63
C ILE A 484 -25.75 2.40 -19.71
N ALA A 485 -26.89 3.04 -19.85
CA ALA A 485 -27.25 4.29 -19.20
C ALA A 485 -28.47 4.11 -18.27
N ASP A 486 -28.41 3.13 -17.37
CA ASP A 486 -29.49 2.77 -16.44
C ASP A 486 -29.27 3.28 -15.00
N GLY A 487 -28.18 4.03 -14.78
CA GLY A 487 -27.82 4.58 -13.47
C GLY A 487 -27.12 3.60 -12.54
N HIS A 488 -26.71 2.43 -13.02
CA HIS A 488 -26.01 1.41 -12.23
C HIS A 488 -24.57 1.20 -12.70
N TRP A 489 -23.73 0.62 -11.85
CA TRP A 489 -22.35 0.30 -12.17
C TRP A 489 -22.26 -0.96 -13.04
N HIS A 490 -21.56 -0.87 -14.18
CA HIS A 490 -21.27 -1.96 -15.09
C HIS A 490 -19.77 -2.10 -15.30
N LEU A 491 -19.29 -3.33 -15.43
CA LEU A 491 -17.92 -3.65 -15.80
C LEU A 491 -17.80 -3.63 -17.33
N TYR A 492 -16.90 -2.81 -17.83
CA TYR A 492 -16.48 -2.79 -19.23
C TYR A 492 -15.10 -3.43 -19.37
N THR A 493 -14.90 -4.19 -20.45
CA THR A 493 -13.69 -4.98 -20.65
C THR A 493 -13.23 -4.89 -22.10
N ILE A 494 -11.93 -4.73 -22.29
CA ILE A 494 -11.23 -4.92 -23.56
C ILE A 494 -10.20 -6.04 -23.34
N GLU A 495 -10.45 -7.20 -23.90
CA GLU A 495 -9.51 -8.33 -23.87
C GLU A 495 -8.55 -8.26 -25.06
N GLY A 496 -7.34 -8.85 -24.93
CA GLY A 496 -6.39 -8.98 -26.01
C GLY A 496 -5.78 -7.66 -26.50
N VAL A 497 -5.65 -6.67 -25.63
CA VAL A 497 -4.89 -5.44 -25.90
C VAL A 497 -3.43 -5.82 -26.15
N VAL A 498 -2.97 -5.70 -27.39
CA VAL A 498 -1.56 -5.99 -27.72
C VAL A 498 -0.70 -4.79 -27.34
N VAL A 499 0.13 -4.96 -26.32
CA VAL A 499 1.15 -3.97 -25.94
C VAL A 499 2.45 -4.31 -26.67
N SER A 500 3.07 -3.32 -27.29
CA SER A 500 4.36 -3.38 -27.95
C SER A 500 5.22 -2.17 -27.58
N ASP A 501 6.54 -2.36 -27.71
CA ASP A 501 7.52 -1.30 -27.41
C ASP A 501 7.43 -0.75 -25.98
N GLY A 502 6.88 -1.54 -25.05
CA GLY A 502 6.77 -1.17 -23.62
C GLY A 502 5.94 0.07 -23.36
N GLN A 503 4.94 0.38 -24.22
CA GLN A 503 4.09 1.56 -24.08
C GLN A 503 2.63 1.26 -24.42
N VAL A 504 1.72 1.89 -23.67
CA VAL A 504 0.28 1.86 -23.93
C VAL A 504 -0.37 3.14 -23.41
N GLU A 505 -1.30 3.68 -24.16
CA GLU A 505 -2.23 4.71 -23.69
C GLU A 505 -3.58 4.06 -23.43
N VAL A 506 -4.14 4.28 -22.22
CA VAL A 506 -5.48 3.82 -21.84
C VAL A 506 -6.35 5.03 -21.51
N GLY A 507 -7.63 4.99 -21.85
CA GLY A 507 -8.46 6.15 -21.61
C GLY A 507 -9.93 5.98 -21.95
N PHE A 508 -10.63 7.12 -21.82
CA PHE A 508 -12.07 7.26 -22.02
C PHE A 508 -12.33 8.46 -22.93
N TYR A 509 -13.13 8.26 -23.95
CA TYR A 509 -13.62 9.33 -24.82
C TYR A 509 -15.11 9.53 -24.57
N ALA A 510 -15.54 10.78 -24.53
CA ALA A 510 -16.93 11.15 -24.34
C ALA A 510 -17.33 12.31 -25.27
N ASP A 511 -18.38 12.12 -26.04
CA ASP A 511 -19.15 13.15 -26.74
C ASP A 511 -20.56 13.18 -26.12
N GLY A 512 -20.82 14.18 -25.28
CA GLY A 512 -22.02 14.28 -24.49
C GLY A 512 -22.80 15.56 -24.73
N GLN A 513 -24.11 15.47 -24.49
CA GLN A 513 -24.99 16.63 -24.43
C GLN A 513 -24.92 17.30 -23.05
N ALA A 514 -25.38 18.51 -22.95
CA ALA A 514 -25.47 19.24 -21.69
C ALA A 514 -26.13 18.40 -20.58
N ASN A 515 -25.49 18.36 -19.41
CA ASN A 515 -25.88 17.59 -18.22
C ASN A 515 -25.81 16.05 -18.37
N ASN A 516 -25.17 15.53 -19.40
CA ASN A 516 -24.74 14.13 -19.40
C ASN A 516 -23.64 13.95 -18.33
N TRP A 517 -23.62 12.79 -17.72
CA TRP A 517 -22.60 12.43 -16.76
C TRP A 517 -22.26 10.93 -16.82
N CYS A 518 -21.00 10.64 -16.61
CA CYS A 518 -20.49 9.29 -16.44
C CYS A 518 -19.50 9.28 -15.27
N HIS A 519 -19.68 8.35 -14.36
CA HIS A 519 -18.72 8.03 -13.31
C HIS A 519 -17.94 6.79 -13.71
N ILE A 520 -16.61 6.80 -13.53
CA ILE A 520 -15.73 5.68 -13.87
C ILE A 520 -14.81 5.41 -12.68
N ASP A 521 -14.54 4.13 -12.40
CA ASP A 521 -13.75 3.73 -11.26
C ASP A 521 -13.10 2.35 -11.47
N ASP A 522 -12.10 2.03 -10.61
CA ASP A 522 -11.37 0.76 -10.60
C ASP A 522 -10.85 0.34 -11.99
N VAL A 523 -10.10 1.25 -12.62
CA VAL A 523 -9.49 1.01 -13.93
C VAL A 523 -8.30 0.07 -13.79
N ALA A 524 -8.26 -1.02 -14.54
CA ALA A 524 -7.15 -1.96 -14.44
C ALA A 524 -6.64 -2.38 -15.82
N LEU A 525 -5.32 -2.31 -16.00
CA LEU A 525 -4.59 -2.90 -17.11
C LEU A 525 -3.69 -4.00 -16.56
N VAL A 526 -4.03 -5.25 -16.83
CA VAL A 526 -3.34 -6.44 -16.31
C VAL A 526 -2.87 -7.31 -17.47
N LYS A 527 -1.64 -7.82 -17.38
CA LYS A 527 -1.09 -8.70 -18.39
C LYS A 527 -1.82 -10.05 -18.38
N ASP A 528 -2.21 -10.52 -19.57
CA ASP A 528 -2.82 -11.83 -19.71
C ASP A 528 -1.78 -12.93 -19.42
N SER A 529 -2.17 -13.95 -18.68
CA SER A 529 -1.33 -15.12 -18.48
C SER A 529 -1.39 -16.00 -19.72
N VAL A 530 -0.36 -15.98 -20.54
CA VAL A 530 -0.23 -16.92 -21.66
C VAL A 530 0.39 -18.21 -21.13
N ASP A 531 -0.43 -19.25 -20.94
CA ASP A 531 0.08 -20.61 -20.82
C ASP A 531 0.44 -21.13 -22.21
N ASN A 532 1.69 -20.94 -22.64
CA ASN A 532 2.20 -21.46 -23.92
C ASN A 532 2.36 -22.98 -23.95
N ASN A 533 2.06 -23.70 -22.88
CA ASN A 533 2.15 -25.15 -22.81
C ASN A 533 0.88 -25.69 -22.16
N GLY A 534 -0.14 -26.04 -22.88
CA GLY A 534 -1.38 -26.75 -22.52
C GLY A 534 -1.51 -27.53 -21.19
N THR A 535 -0.68 -27.24 -20.21
CA THR A 535 -0.71 -27.74 -18.83
C THR A 535 -0.92 -26.58 -17.89
N GLY A 536 -2.19 -26.15 -17.75
CA GLY A 536 -2.57 -25.05 -16.88
C GLY A 536 -2.29 -25.36 -15.41
N SER A 537 -1.30 -24.70 -14.84
CA SER A 537 -1.20 -24.52 -13.40
C SER A 537 -2.15 -23.38 -12.99
N CYS A 538 -3.22 -23.71 -12.31
CA CYS A 538 -4.23 -22.77 -11.86
C CYS A 538 -3.82 -22.24 -10.48
N ASP A 539 -3.22 -21.04 -10.42
CA ASP A 539 -3.02 -20.33 -9.14
C ASP A 539 -4.36 -19.79 -8.62
N THR A 540 -4.69 -20.13 -7.39
CA THR A 540 -6.04 -20.15 -6.83
C THR A 540 -6.49 -18.85 -6.12
N ASP A 541 -5.90 -17.69 -6.39
CA ASP A 541 -6.15 -16.49 -5.58
C ASP A 541 -6.83 -15.28 -6.25
N ALA A 542 -7.37 -15.45 -7.48
CA ALA A 542 -8.18 -14.40 -8.09
C ALA A 542 -9.65 -14.82 -8.20
N ILE A 543 -10.54 -14.13 -7.48
CA ILE A 543 -11.98 -14.27 -7.68
C ILE A 543 -12.36 -13.52 -8.96
N SER A 544 -12.31 -14.19 -10.10
CA SER A 544 -12.90 -13.68 -11.33
C SER A 544 -14.30 -14.28 -11.52
N VAL A 545 -15.32 -13.43 -11.61
CA VAL A 545 -16.66 -13.82 -12.01
C VAL A 545 -16.65 -14.05 -13.52
N ALA A 546 -16.49 -15.31 -13.94
CA ALA A 546 -16.60 -15.65 -15.34
C ALA A 546 -18.08 -15.86 -15.73
N ARG A 547 -18.59 -15.06 -16.67
CA ARG A 547 -19.82 -15.37 -17.40
C ARG A 547 -19.59 -16.63 -18.25
N ILE A 548 -20.43 -17.63 -18.08
CA ILE A 548 -20.45 -18.84 -18.91
C ILE A 548 -21.10 -18.46 -20.25
N GLN A 549 -20.32 -18.25 -21.29
CA GLN A 549 -20.84 -18.36 -22.66
C GLN A 549 -20.81 -19.85 -23.06
N ALA A 550 -21.96 -20.36 -23.47
CA ALA A 550 -22.09 -21.72 -23.95
C ALA A 550 -21.51 -21.79 -25.37
N ASP A 551 -20.25 -22.21 -25.47
CA ASP A 551 -19.69 -22.72 -26.71
C ASP A 551 -19.99 -24.24 -26.79
N GLY A 552 -20.70 -24.67 -27.84
CA GLY A 552 -21.30 -26.01 -27.99
C GLY A 552 -20.34 -27.21 -28.04
N ARG A 553 -19.08 -27.09 -27.57
CA ARG A 553 -18.05 -28.12 -27.61
C ARG A 553 -17.39 -28.47 -26.28
N LYS A 554 -17.83 -27.87 -25.15
CA LYS A 554 -17.26 -28.15 -23.82
C LYS A 554 -18.38 -28.41 -22.81
N SER A 555 -18.28 -29.52 -22.06
CA SER A 555 -19.21 -29.80 -20.96
C SER A 555 -18.65 -29.23 -19.65
N THR A 556 -19.52 -28.54 -18.91
CA THR A 556 -19.16 -27.97 -17.59
C THR A 556 -19.86 -28.75 -16.50
N GLN A 557 -19.10 -29.24 -15.53
CA GLN A 557 -19.58 -30.01 -14.40
C GLN A 557 -19.34 -29.22 -13.10
N CYS A 558 -20.37 -29.08 -12.26
CA CYS A 558 -20.29 -28.42 -10.96
C CYS A 558 -20.25 -29.45 -9.83
N PHE A 559 -19.42 -29.21 -8.83
CA PHE A 559 -19.30 -30.05 -7.64
C PHE A 559 -19.36 -29.17 -6.39
N ASN A 560 -19.95 -29.67 -5.29
CA ASN A 560 -19.83 -29.02 -3.99
C ASN A 560 -18.42 -29.23 -3.40
N LEU A 561 -18.13 -28.58 -2.27
CA LEU A 561 -16.83 -28.69 -1.59
C LEU A 561 -16.52 -30.11 -1.07
N ALA A 562 -17.53 -30.98 -0.97
CA ALA A 562 -17.36 -32.40 -0.65
C ALA A 562 -17.15 -33.28 -1.87
N GLY A 563 -16.99 -32.69 -3.08
CA GLY A 563 -16.73 -33.41 -4.32
C GLY A 563 -17.96 -34.07 -4.97
N LYS A 564 -19.19 -33.81 -4.47
CA LYS A 564 -20.42 -34.35 -5.07
C LYS A 564 -20.87 -33.49 -6.23
N ARG A 565 -21.14 -34.08 -7.39
CA ARG A 565 -21.67 -33.39 -8.58
C ARG A 565 -23.04 -32.79 -8.31
N ILE A 566 -23.25 -31.55 -8.78
CA ILE A 566 -24.49 -30.78 -8.64
C ILE A 566 -24.95 -30.34 -10.03
N GLU A 567 -26.19 -30.66 -10.37
CA GLU A 567 -26.76 -30.34 -11.70
C GLU A 567 -27.29 -28.89 -11.77
N GLN A 568 -27.78 -28.36 -10.67
CA GLN A 568 -28.27 -26.98 -10.57
C GLN A 568 -27.67 -26.31 -9.32
N PRO A 569 -26.54 -25.62 -9.44
CA PRO A 569 -25.93 -24.94 -8.30
C PRO A 569 -26.81 -23.76 -7.85
N SER A 570 -27.21 -23.79 -6.58
CA SER A 570 -27.85 -22.68 -5.89
C SER A 570 -26.80 -21.67 -5.38
N ARG A 571 -27.17 -20.74 -4.51
CA ARG A 571 -26.22 -19.81 -3.86
C ARG A 571 -25.15 -20.58 -3.07
N GLY A 572 -23.87 -20.27 -3.27
CA GLY A 572 -22.76 -20.91 -2.56
C GLY A 572 -21.46 -21.07 -3.35
N ILE A 573 -20.49 -21.77 -2.75
CA ILE A 573 -19.18 -22.03 -3.34
C ILE A 573 -19.17 -23.41 -4.01
N TYR A 574 -18.73 -23.46 -5.26
CA TYR A 574 -18.69 -24.67 -6.06
C TYR A 574 -17.33 -24.87 -6.75
N LEU A 575 -16.96 -26.13 -6.97
CA LEU A 575 -15.88 -26.51 -7.86
C LEU A 575 -16.45 -26.74 -9.26
N VAL A 576 -15.95 -26.03 -10.25
CA VAL A 576 -16.41 -26.16 -11.63
C VAL A 576 -15.29 -26.77 -12.46
N ARG A 577 -15.60 -27.91 -13.10
CA ARG A 577 -14.73 -28.63 -14.01
C ARG A 577 -15.22 -28.42 -15.43
N THR A 578 -14.37 -27.91 -16.32
CA THR A 578 -14.64 -27.85 -17.75
C THR A 578 -13.91 -29.00 -18.44
N VAL A 579 -14.64 -29.81 -19.22
CA VAL A 579 -14.13 -30.98 -19.94
C VAL A 579 -14.23 -30.71 -21.42
N SER A 580 -13.13 -30.84 -22.15
CA SER A 580 -13.10 -30.71 -23.61
C SER A 580 -13.78 -31.92 -24.30
N ALA A 581 -14.09 -31.78 -25.59
CA ALA A 581 -14.81 -32.81 -26.35
C ALA A 581 -14.09 -34.18 -26.40
N ASP A 582 -12.76 -34.20 -26.20
CA ASP A 582 -11.94 -35.42 -26.12
C ASP A 582 -11.88 -36.03 -24.70
N GLY A 583 -12.68 -35.50 -23.76
CA GLY A 583 -12.76 -36.00 -22.38
C GLY A 583 -11.64 -35.53 -21.45
N LYS A 584 -10.72 -34.68 -21.91
CA LYS A 584 -9.66 -34.11 -21.05
C LYS A 584 -10.18 -32.96 -20.22
N VAL A 585 -9.72 -32.87 -18.96
CA VAL A 585 -10.06 -31.75 -18.06
C VAL A 585 -9.28 -30.54 -18.54
N ALA A 586 -10.02 -29.56 -19.07
CA ALA A 586 -9.43 -28.31 -19.53
C ALA A 586 -9.20 -27.29 -18.39
N CYS A 587 -10.06 -27.29 -17.34
CA CYS A 587 -9.93 -26.40 -16.20
C CYS A 587 -10.74 -26.89 -15.00
N ASN A 588 -10.23 -26.68 -13.78
CA ASN A 588 -10.99 -26.75 -12.53
C ASN A 588 -11.00 -25.36 -11.89
N LYS A 589 -12.17 -24.79 -11.62
CA LYS A 589 -12.30 -23.48 -10.96
C LYS A 589 -13.19 -23.58 -9.72
N LYS A 590 -12.84 -22.83 -8.68
CA LYS A 590 -13.71 -22.58 -7.54
C LYS A 590 -14.57 -21.36 -7.87
N ILE A 591 -15.88 -21.49 -7.89
CA ILE A 591 -16.81 -20.40 -8.23
C ILE A 591 -17.70 -20.12 -7.03
N LEU A 592 -17.88 -18.83 -6.73
CA LEU A 592 -18.91 -18.34 -5.82
C LEU A 592 -20.13 -17.94 -6.66
N LYS A 593 -21.27 -18.60 -6.44
CA LYS A 593 -22.54 -18.19 -7.03
C LYS A 593 -23.27 -17.31 -5.99
N PRO A 594 -23.50 -16.01 -6.29
CA PRO A 594 -24.16 -15.08 -5.37
C PRO A 594 -25.60 -15.46 -5.01
#